data_2124ed6ffc4d08523b341e7b54ed8aec
#
_entry.id   2124ed6ffc4d08523b341e7b54ed8aec
#
_cell.length_a   1.000
_cell.length_b   1.000
_cell.length_c   1.000
_cell.angle_alpha   90.00
_cell.angle_beta   90.00
_cell.angle_gamma   90.00
#
_symmetry.space_group_name_H-M   'P 1'
#
loop_
_entity.id
_entity.type
_entity.pdbx_description
1 polymer ?
#
loop_
_entity_poly.entity_id
_entity_poly.type
_entity_poly.pdbx_seq_one_letter_code
_entity_poly.pdbx_strand_id
1 'polypeptide(L)'
;MLERFLKSMIKALKSLGQNFLSNKNIQKEIVKVANVAGKNIIEIGPGMGAITDQMADVVNRLVCIEFDKRLYEFLLQKNYSSNVEILNQDFLQTDLLKYTDFEVIGNIPYNITSDIIFKLLDNAKNINKITLMVQKEVADRICCTAGNSQYSKLAASIQLLYEPKYLFTVKAKEFNPAPKVDSAVIQLNLIKNNDFIWNNQVEILKFIKQMFQYKRKTLLNNFPSNLKQKISDFLKSNELDLNIRAEKITKEISINLFKFINNKN
;
A
#
# COMPACT_ATOMS: atom_id res chain seq x y z
N MET A 1 -13.77 -16.30 -28.96
CA MET A 1 -12.83 -16.01 -30.06
C MET A 1 -12.41 -14.54 -30.07
N LEU A 2 -13.35 -13.58 -29.98
CA LEU A 2 -13.06 -12.13 -29.96
C LEU A 2 -12.14 -11.72 -28.80
N GLU A 3 -12.41 -12.19 -27.59
CA GLU A 3 -11.60 -11.86 -26.39
C GLU A 3 -10.12 -12.29 -26.52
N ARG A 4 -9.86 -13.50 -27.07
CA ARG A 4 -8.49 -13.96 -27.34
C ARG A 4 -7.77 -13.09 -28.38
N PHE A 5 -8.50 -12.65 -29.39
CA PHE A 5 -7.98 -11.78 -30.43
C PHE A 5 -7.63 -10.40 -29.86
N LEU A 6 -8.55 -9.77 -29.14
CA LEU A 6 -8.34 -8.47 -28.49
C LEU A 6 -7.18 -8.51 -27.47
N LYS A 7 -7.13 -9.57 -26.66
CA LYS A 7 -6.03 -9.78 -25.71
C LYS A 7 -4.67 -9.87 -26.39
N SER A 8 -4.60 -10.46 -27.60
CA SER A 8 -3.35 -10.53 -28.37
C SER A 8 -2.88 -9.20 -28.95
N MET A 9 -3.80 -8.23 -29.13
CA MET A 9 -3.50 -6.90 -29.64
C MET A 9 -3.00 -5.93 -28.56
N ILE A 10 -3.31 -6.18 -27.28
CA ILE A 10 -2.91 -5.29 -26.19
C ILE A 10 -1.48 -5.64 -25.76
N LYS A 11 -0.56 -4.77 -26.12
CA LYS A 11 0.84 -4.85 -25.67
C LYS A 11 1.02 -4.08 -24.37
N ALA A 12 1.78 -4.65 -23.42
CA ALA A 12 2.16 -3.98 -22.19
C ALA A 12 2.98 -2.71 -22.46
N LEU A 13 2.62 -1.60 -21.83
CA LEU A 13 3.36 -0.36 -21.88
C LEU A 13 4.39 -0.31 -20.76
N LYS A 14 5.68 -0.30 -21.13
CA LYS A 14 6.79 -0.20 -20.17
C LYS A 14 6.74 1.12 -19.39
N SER A 15 6.30 2.22 -20.03
CA SER A 15 6.12 3.53 -19.38
C SER A 15 5.11 3.52 -18.24
N LEU A 16 4.13 2.61 -18.28
CA LEU A 16 3.13 2.42 -17.21
C LEU A 16 3.51 1.28 -16.24
N GLY A 17 4.67 0.67 -16.39
CA GLY A 17 5.13 -0.41 -15.52
C GLY A 17 4.27 -1.68 -15.59
N GLN A 18 3.59 -1.92 -16.72
CA GLN A 18 2.64 -3.02 -16.86
C GLN A 18 3.33 -4.39 -16.93
N ASN A 19 2.97 -5.27 -15.99
CA ASN A 19 3.33 -6.69 -15.95
C ASN A 19 2.08 -7.49 -15.63
N PHE A 20 1.52 -8.20 -16.61
CA PHE A 20 0.25 -8.91 -16.44
C PHE A 20 0.46 -10.28 -15.82
N LEU A 21 -0.18 -10.54 -14.70
CA LEU A 21 -0.13 -11.84 -14.03
C LEU A 21 -0.84 -12.89 -14.89
N SER A 22 -0.10 -13.87 -15.37
CA SER A 22 -0.60 -14.91 -16.31
C SER A 22 -1.00 -16.21 -15.62
N ASN A 23 -0.43 -16.53 -14.46
CA ASN A 23 -0.68 -17.78 -13.74
C ASN A 23 -2.01 -17.74 -12.99
N LYS A 24 -2.98 -18.54 -13.48
CA LYS A 24 -4.33 -18.60 -12.90
C LYS A 24 -4.38 -19.11 -11.46
N ASN A 25 -3.46 -20.00 -11.07
CA ASN A 25 -3.44 -20.51 -9.69
C ASN A 25 -3.03 -19.40 -8.71
N ILE A 26 -2.08 -18.56 -9.11
CA ILE A 26 -1.68 -17.40 -8.30
C ILE A 26 -2.80 -16.36 -8.24
N GLN A 27 -3.51 -16.09 -9.35
CA GLN A 27 -4.68 -15.22 -9.37
C GLN A 27 -5.73 -15.68 -8.35
N LYS A 28 -6.07 -16.96 -8.33
CA LYS A 28 -7.01 -17.57 -7.38
C LYS A 28 -6.50 -17.48 -5.94
N GLU A 29 -5.19 -17.74 -5.73
CA GLU A 29 -4.61 -17.69 -4.39
C GLU A 29 -4.65 -16.26 -3.82
N ILE A 30 -4.38 -15.22 -4.64
CA ILE A 30 -4.50 -13.80 -4.23
C ILE A 30 -5.93 -13.50 -3.75
N VAL A 31 -6.94 -13.90 -4.50
CA VAL A 31 -8.35 -13.67 -4.15
C VAL A 31 -8.74 -14.44 -2.89
N LYS A 32 -8.26 -15.68 -2.75
CA LYS A 32 -8.48 -16.53 -1.56
C LYS A 32 -7.89 -15.90 -0.30
N VAL A 33 -6.62 -15.48 -0.32
CA VAL A 33 -5.97 -14.87 0.86
C VAL A 33 -6.54 -13.48 1.17
N ALA A 34 -7.01 -12.75 0.15
CA ALA A 34 -7.72 -11.49 0.33
C ALA A 34 -9.08 -11.68 0.99
N ASN A 35 -9.68 -12.88 0.89
CA ASN A 35 -10.99 -13.22 1.48
C ASN A 35 -12.07 -12.18 1.14
N VAL A 36 -12.35 -12.02 -0.16
CA VAL A 36 -13.17 -10.93 -0.71
C VAL A 36 -14.67 -11.23 -0.75
N ALA A 37 -15.09 -12.47 -0.51
CA ALA A 37 -16.49 -12.89 -0.65
C ALA A 37 -17.47 -12.02 0.18
N GLY A 38 -18.52 -11.50 -0.48
CA GLY A 38 -19.54 -10.65 0.13
C GLY A 38 -19.06 -9.24 0.54
N LYS A 39 -17.87 -8.82 0.13
CA LYS A 39 -17.28 -7.52 0.51
C LYS A 39 -17.36 -6.50 -0.63
N ASN A 40 -17.19 -5.22 -0.26
CA ASN A 40 -16.99 -4.15 -1.20
C ASN A 40 -15.50 -3.99 -1.47
N ILE A 41 -15.09 -4.05 -2.73
CA ILE A 41 -13.69 -4.08 -3.13
C ILE A 41 -13.38 -2.94 -4.10
N ILE A 42 -12.24 -2.27 -3.90
CA ILE A 42 -11.61 -1.43 -4.91
C ILE A 42 -10.42 -2.20 -5.47
N GLU A 43 -10.40 -2.45 -6.77
CA GLU A 43 -9.24 -3.00 -7.48
C GLU A 43 -8.46 -1.89 -8.15
N ILE A 44 -7.17 -1.79 -7.80
CA ILE A 44 -6.25 -0.82 -8.40
C ILE A 44 -5.52 -1.47 -9.56
N GLY A 45 -5.71 -0.93 -10.78
CA GLY A 45 -5.05 -1.43 -11.99
C GLY A 45 -5.46 -2.85 -12.33
N PRO A 46 -6.74 -3.12 -12.64
CA PRO A 46 -7.22 -4.45 -13.01
C PRO A 46 -6.50 -5.03 -14.25
N GLY A 47 -5.94 -4.17 -15.08
CA GLY A 47 -5.20 -4.57 -16.26
C GLY A 47 -6.08 -5.32 -17.25
N MET A 48 -5.73 -6.57 -17.55
CA MET A 48 -6.56 -7.45 -18.40
C MET A 48 -7.62 -8.22 -17.60
N GLY A 49 -7.89 -7.84 -16.34
CA GLY A 49 -8.90 -8.47 -15.49
C GLY A 49 -8.43 -9.77 -14.83
N ALA A 50 -7.13 -9.96 -14.65
CA ALA A 50 -6.58 -11.23 -14.12
C ALA A 50 -7.10 -11.56 -12.71
N ILE A 51 -7.21 -10.56 -11.83
CA ILE A 51 -7.74 -10.69 -10.47
C ILE A 51 -9.26 -10.44 -10.50
N THR A 52 -9.73 -9.46 -11.27
CA THR A 52 -11.15 -9.14 -11.48
C THR A 52 -11.96 -10.38 -11.81
N ASP A 53 -11.50 -11.19 -12.79
CA ASP A 53 -12.19 -12.41 -13.26
C ASP A 53 -12.34 -13.48 -12.16
N GLN A 54 -11.50 -13.45 -11.13
CA GLN A 54 -11.54 -14.42 -10.03
C GLN A 54 -12.46 -13.99 -8.89
N MET A 55 -12.87 -12.71 -8.84
CA MET A 55 -13.64 -12.19 -7.70
C MET A 55 -14.98 -11.53 -8.10
N ALA A 56 -15.21 -11.20 -9.36
CA ALA A 56 -16.38 -10.47 -9.83
C ALA A 56 -17.71 -11.08 -9.35
N ASP A 57 -17.83 -12.42 -9.38
CA ASP A 57 -19.06 -13.13 -9.04
C ASP A 57 -19.25 -13.37 -7.53
N VAL A 58 -18.22 -13.12 -6.70
CA VAL A 58 -18.27 -13.45 -5.26
C VAL A 58 -18.27 -12.22 -4.35
N VAL A 59 -17.94 -11.05 -4.88
CA VAL A 59 -17.94 -9.79 -4.13
C VAL A 59 -19.33 -9.14 -4.11
N ASN A 60 -19.61 -8.33 -3.09
CA ASN A 60 -20.85 -7.55 -3.05
C ASN A 60 -20.80 -6.38 -4.05
N ARG A 61 -19.72 -5.61 -4.06
CA ARG A 61 -19.47 -4.54 -5.03
C ARG A 61 -17.98 -4.51 -5.39
N LEU A 62 -17.69 -4.32 -6.67
CA LEU A 62 -16.32 -4.19 -7.19
C LEU A 62 -16.19 -2.88 -7.96
N VAL A 63 -15.26 -2.04 -7.56
CA VAL A 63 -14.88 -0.82 -8.29
C VAL A 63 -13.47 -1.01 -8.83
N CYS A 64 -13.35 -1.14 -10.14
CA CYS A 64 -12.07 -1.29 -10.85
C CYS A 64 -11.59 0.07 -11.35
N ILE A 65 -10.41 0.52 -10.93
CA ILE A 65 -9.85 1.81 -11.34
C ILE A 65 -8.67 1.56 -12.27
N GLU A 66 -8.86 1.82 -13.58
CA GLU A 66 -7.86 1.58 -14.62
C GLU A 66 -7.45 2.89 -15.29
N PHE A 67 -6.15 3.16 -15.29
CA PHE A 67 -5.59 4.35 -15.91
C PHE A 67 -5.48 4.24 -17.44
N ASP A 68 -5.11 3.05 -17.94
CA ASP A 68 -4.92 2.82 -19.37
C ASP A 68 -6.26 2.64 -20.09
N LYS A 69 -6.62 3.62 -20.92
CA LYS A 69 -7.88 3.63 -21.68
C LYS A 69 -8.09 2.36 -22.52
N ARG A 70 -7.01 1.78 -23.10
CA ARG A 70 -7.11 0.55 -23.91
C ARG A 70 -7.54 -0.65 -23.05
N LEU A 71 -7.01 -0.74 -21.82
CA LEU A 71 -7.37 -1.79 -20.86
C LEU A 71 -8.78 -1.56 -20.30
N TYR A 72 -9.14 -0.31 -20.02
CA TYR A 72 -10.50 0.06 -19.64
C TYR A 72 -11.51 -0.39 -20.72
N GLU A 73 -11.28 -0.04 -22.00
CA GLU A 73 -12.15 -0.45 -23.11
C GLU A 73 -12.23 -1.97 -23.27
N PHE A 74 -11.12 -2.68 -23.05
CA PHE A 74 -11.07 -4.13 -23.04
C PHE A 74 -11.90 -4.74 -21.91
N LEU A 75 -11.84 -4.19 -20.69
CA LEU A 75 -12.60 -4.67 -19.55
C LEU A 75 -14.10 -4.49 -19.73
N LEU A 76 -14.54 -3.40 -20.34
CA LEU A 76 -15.96 -3.17 -20.66
C LEU A 76 -16.55 -4.27 -21.56
N GLN A 77 -15.74 -4.86 -22.45
CA GLN A 77 -16.20 -5.93 -23.34
C GLN A 77 -16.38 -7.28 -22.65
N LYS A 78 -15.87 -7.43 -21.42
CA LYS A 78 -16.03 -8.67 -20.64
C LYS A 78 -17.43 -8.86 -20.06
N ASN A 79 -18.29 -7.82 -20.13
CA ASN A 79 -19.67 -7.87 -19.69
C ASN A 79 -19.82 -8.46 -18.27
N TYR A 80 -19.07 -7.92 -17.31
CA TYR A 80 -19.21 -8.28 -15.90
C TYR A 80 -20.64 -8.00 -15.39
N SER A 81 -21.01 -8.65 -14.30
CA SER A 81 -22.31 -8.44 -13.64
C SER A 81 -22.45 -7.00 -13.12
N SER A 82 -23.67 -6.58 -12.81
CA SER A 82 -24.01 -5.19 -12.41
C SER A 82 -23.35 -4.71 -11.11
N ASN A 83 -22.78 -5.62 -10.32
CA ASN A 83 -22.00 -5.30 -9.11
C ASN A 83 -20.57 -4.81 -9.43
N VAL A 84 -20.11 -4.87 -10.70
CA VAL A 84 -18.79 -4.45 -11.14
C VAL A 84 -18.88 -3.11 -11.86
N GLU A 85 -18.22 -2.12 -11.33
CA GLU A 85 -18.06 -0.79 -11.90
C GLU A 85 -16.62 -0.61 -12.39
N ILE A 86 -16.42 -0.21 -13.64
CA ILE A 86 -15.08 0.02 -14.20
C ILE A 86 -14.94 1.51 -14.49
N LEU A 87 -13.87 2.12 -13.96
CA LEU A 87 -13.61 3.55 -14.09
C LEU A 87 -12.29 3.77 -14.83
N ASN A 88 -12.30 4.61 -15.87
CA ASN A 88 -11.07 5.07 -16.52
C ASN A 88 -10.55 6.30 -15.79
N GLN A 89 -9.75 6.10 -14.76
CA GLN A 89 -9.21 7.18 -13.91
C GLN A 89 -7.80 6.88 -13.44
N ASP A 90 -7.06 7.94 -13.12
CA ASP A 90 -5.84 7.83 -12.32
C ASP A 90 -6.22 7.57 -10.87
N PHE A 91 -5.78 6.43 -10.31
CA PHE A 91 -6.01 6.11 -8.91
C PHE A 91 -5.48 7.20 -7.97
N LEU A 92 -4.34 7.82 -8.30
CA LEU A 92 -3.77 8.88 -7.47
C LEU A 92 -4.64 10.14 -7.43
N GLN A 93 -5.51 10.35 -8.42
CA GLN A 93 -6.47 11.47 -8.48
C GLN A 93 -7.89 11.08 -8.03
N THR A 94 -8.16 9.79 -7.82
CA THR A 94 -9.49 9.33 -7.42
C THR A 94 -9.82 9.80 -6.01
N ASP A 95 -11.02 10.34 -5.80
CA ASP A 95 -11.55 10.67 -4.49
C ASP A 95 -12.03 9.39 -3.77
N LEU A 96 -11.27 8.94 -2.78
CA LEU A 96 -11.58 7.73 -2.00
C LEU A 96 -12.59 7.98 -0.87
N LEU A 97 -12.93 9.23 -0.56
CA LEU A 97 -13.95 9.55 0.46
C LEU A 97 -15.37 9.11 0.03
N LYS A 98 -15.57 8.90 -1.27
CA LYS A 98 -16.85 8.37 -1.82
C LYS A 98 -17.08 6.89 -1.48
N TYR A 99 -16.04 6.19 -1.05
CA TYR A 99 -16.08 4.75 -0.79
C TYR A 99 -15.88 4.50 0.71
N THR A 100 -16.94 4.05 1.36
CA THR A 100 -16.93 3.68 2.77
C THR A 100 -17.03 2.17 2.92
N ASP A 101 -16.31 1.60 3.89
CA ASP A 101 -16.30 0.16 4.16
C ASP A 101 -15.82 -0.69 2.96
N PHE A 102 -14.76 -0.23 2.32
CA PHE A 102 -14.11 -0.96 1.23
C PHE A 102 -12.81 -1.62 1.70
N GLU A 103 -12.49 -2.74 1.08
CA GLU A 103 -11.15 -3.32 1.08
C GLU A 103 -10.50 -3.05 -0.28
N VAL A 104 -9.17 -3.00 -0.30
CA VAL A 104 -8.42 -2.69 -1.53
C VAL A 104 -7.62 -3.91 -1.95
N ILE A 105 -7.61 -4.20 -3.25
CA ILE A 105 -6.77 -5.21 -3.87
C ILE A 105 -6.08 -4.65 -5.11
N GLY A 106 -4.88 -5.14 -5.45
CA GLY A 106 -4.24 -4.72 -6.71
C GLY A 106 -2.89 -5.37 -6.96
N ASN A 107 -2.63 -5.56 -8.27
CA ASN A 107 -1.29 -5.80 -8.81
C ASN A 107 -0.76 -4.45 -9.30
N ILE A 108 -0.17 -3.66 -8.40
CA ILE A 108 0.11 -2.24 -8.65
C ILE A 108 1.43 -2.01 -9.42
N PRO A 109 1.51 -0.94 -10.24
CA PRO A 109 2.74 -0.57 -10.93
C PRO A 109 3.87 -0.25 -9.94
N TYR A 110 5.07 -0.81 -10.21
CA TYR A 110 6.20 -0.72 -9.26
C TYR A 110 6.75 0.69 -9.08
N ASN A 111 6.70 1.51 -10.14
CA ASN A 111 7.23 2.88 -10.13
C ASN A 111 6.42 3.85 -9.25
N ILE A 112 5.16 3.56 -8.97
CA ILE A 112 4.27 4.41 -8.16
C ILE A 112 3.76 3.71 -6.89
N THR A 113 4.35 2.57 -6.51
CA THR A 113 3.93 1.79 -5.33
C THR A 113 3.86 2.65 -4.06
N SER A 114 4.88 3.49 -3.81
CA SER A 114 4.89 4.34 -2.61
C SER A 114 3.78 5.38 -2.62
N ASP A 115 3.50 6.00 -3.77
CA ASP A 115 2.47 7.03 -3.90
C ASP A 115 1.08 6.43 -3.69
N ILE A 116 0.82 5.25 -4.26
CA ILE A 116 -0.43 4.50 -4.04
C ILE A 116 -0.60 4.20 -2.55
N ILE A 117 0.43 3.66 -1.89
CA ILE A 117 0.34 3.32 -0.47
C ILE A 117 0.11 4.57 0.38
N PHE A 118 0.82 5.69 0.14
CA PHE A 118 0.58 6.92 0.90
C PHE A 118 -0.82 7.46 0.70
N LYS A 119 -1.38 7.41 -0.51
CA LYS A 119 -2.78 7.77 -0.75
C LYS A 119 -3.75 6.87 0.04
N LEU A 120 -3.49 5.57 0.10
CA LEU A 120 -4.29 4.64 0.91
C LEU A 120 -4.19 4.97 2.41
N LEU A 121 -2.99 5.30 2.91
CA LEU A 121 -2.79 5.70 4.31
C LEU A 121 -3.51 7.01 4.65
N ASP A 122 -3.53 7.98 3.75
CA ASP A 122 -4.25 9.25 3.94
C ASP A 122 -5.77 9.04 4.03
N ASN A 123 -6.29 7.92 3.47
CA ASN A 123 -7.71 7.52 3.48
C ASN A 123 -8.00 6.29 4.38
N ALA A 124 -7.10 5.94 5.30
CA ALA A 124 -7.14 4.69 6.05
C ALA A 124 -8.44 4.45 6.84
N LYS A 125 -9.12 5.52 7.30
CA LYS A 125 -10.39 5.40 8.05
C LYS A 125 -11.49 4.66 7.28
N ASN A 126 -11.44 4.67 5.96
CA ASN A 126 -12.45 4.07 5.08
C ASN A 126 -12.03 2.70 4.53
N ILE A 127 -10.81 2.23 4.85
CA ILE A 127 -10.22 1.04 4.23
C ILE A 127 -9.79 0.04 5.32
N ASN A 128 -10.56 -1.02 5.47
CA ASN A 128 -10.32 -2.02 6.54
C ASN A 128 -9.12 -2.93 6.26
N LYS A 129 -8.88 -3.24 4.98
CA LYS A 129 -7.82 -4.16 4.57
C LYS A 129 -7.30 -3.82 3.18
N ILE A 130 -6.01 -3.99 2.98
CA ILE A 130 -5.33 -3.74 1.71
C ILE A 130 -4.52 -4.99 1.37
N THR A 131 -4.75 -5.59 0.18
CA THR A 131 -3.98 -6.73 -0.32
C THR A 131 -3.31 -6.31 -1.63
N LEU A 132 -1.98 -6.17 -1.61
CA LEU A 132 -1.24 -5.68 -2.78
C LEU A 132 -0.17 -6.67 -3.20
N MET A 133 0.02 -6.76 -4.51
CA MET A 133 1.22 -7.35 -5.09
C MET A 133 2.20 -6.25 -5.46
N VAL A 134 3.39 -6.30 -4.88
CA VAL A 134 4.47 -5.32 -5.03
C VAL A 134 5.80 -6.03 -5.32
N GLN A 135 6.86 -5.28 -5.65
CA GLN A 135 8.21 -5.88 -5.74
C GLN A 135 8.60 -6.52 -4.41
N LYS A 136 9.26 -7.69 -4.48
CA LYS A 136 9.68 -8.45 -3.29
C LYS A 136 10.48 -7.60 -2.30
N GLU A 137 11.43 -6.81 -2.78
CA GLU A 137 12.22 -5.90 -1.93
C GLU A 137 11.35 -4.87 -1.19
N VAL A 138 10.29 -4.36 -1.85
CA VAL A 138 9.36 -3.41 -1.24
C VAL A 138 8.53 -4.11 -0.17
N ALA A 139 8.08 -5.34 -0.42
CA ALA A 139 7.35 -6.17 0.54
C ALA A 139 8.22 -6.45 1.78
N ASP A 140 9.47 -6.89 1.58
CA ASP A 140 10.43 -7.15 2.66
C ASP A 140 10.64 -5.88 3.53
N ARG A 141 10.75 -4.71 2.88
CA ARG A 141 10.89 -3.41 3.55
C ARG A 141 9.64 -3.02 4.34
N ILE A 142 8.44 -3.26 3.81
CA ILE A 142 7.17 -2.95 4.49
C ILE A 142 6.98 -3.82 5.73
N CYS A 143 7.36 -5.09 5.64
CA CYS A 143 7.14 -6.08 6.68
C CYS A 143 8.28 -6.17 7.71
N CYS A 144 9.41 -5.45 7.51
CA CYS A 144 10.50 -5.46 8.48
C CYS A 144 10.15 -4.65 9.74
N THR A 145 10.80 -4.99 10.86
CA THR A 145 10.64 -4.29 12.15
C THR A 145 11.66 -3.16 12.31
N ALA A 146 11.39 -2.23 13.21
CA ALA A 146 12.35 -1.23 13.65
C ALA A 146 13.64 -1.91 14.16
N GLY A 147 14.79 -1.28 13.90
CA GLY A 147 16.10 -1.88 14.15
C GLY A 147 16.74 -2.49 12.90
N ASN A 148 15.96 -2.91 11.93
CA ASN A 148 16.46 -3.34 10.62
C ASN A 148 16.89 -2.14 9.77
N SER A 149 18.00 -2.24 9.05
CA SER A 149 18.52 -1.18 8.16
C SER A 149 17.60 -0.87 6.97
N GLN A 150 16.67 -1.77 6.65
CA GLN A 150 15.63 -1.57 5.62
C GLN A 150 14.39 -0.85 6.14
N TYR A 151 14.23 -0.70 7.47
CA TYR A 151 13.12 0.02 8.05
C TYR A 151 13.10 1.46 7.55
N SER A 152 11.97 1.92 7.08
CA SER A 152 11.89 3.14 6.30
C SER A 152 10.64 3.95 6.63
N LYS A 153 10.60 5.18 6.13
CA LYS A 153 9.41 6.04 6.20
C LYS A 153 8.14 5.29 5.80
N LEU A 154 8.18 4.50 4.71
CA LEU A 154 7.05 3.74 4.22
C LEU A 154 6.59 2.69 5.24
N ALA A 155 7.53 1.87 5.76
CA ALA A 155 7.24 0.87 6.77
C ALA A 155 6.68 1.50 8.05
N ALA A 156 7.33 2.53 8.57
CA ALA A 156 6.89 3.23 9.79
C ALA A 156 5.48 3.85 9.62
N SER A 157 5.20 4.46 8.46
CA SER A 157 3.88 5.04 8.19
C SER A 157 2.79 3.98 8.07
N ILE A 158 3.07 2.85 7.40
CA ILE A 158 2.14 1.72 7.30
C ILE A 158 1.87 1.13 8.68
N GLN A 159 2.93 0.79 9.42
CA GLN A 159 2.82 0.11 10.72
C GLN A 159 2.19 0.97 11.80
N LEU A 160 2.09 2.28 11.60
CA LEU A 160 1.31 3.16 12.45
C LEU A 160 -0.18 2.82 12.41
N LEU A 161 -0.72 2.57 11.20
CA LEU A 161 -2.16 2.42 10.93
C LEU A 161 -2.58 0.99 10.63
N TYR A 162 -1.67 0.17 10.11
CA TYR A 162 -1.92 -1.21 9.68
C TYR A 162 -0.88 -2.17 10.22
N GLU A 163 -1.31 -3.42 10.41
CA GLU A 163 -0.43 -4.57 10.65
C GLU A 163 -0.07 -5.22 9.29
N PRO A 164 1.19 -5.11 8.82
CA PRO A 164 1.59 -5.73 7.56
C PRO A 164 1.88 -7.22 7.75
N LYS A 165 1.44 -8.02 6.75
CA LYS A 165 1.75 -9.45 6.65
C LYS A 165 2.32 -9.75 5.28
N TYR A 166 3.47 -10.39 5.24
CA TYR A 166 4.04 -10.98 4.02
C TYR A 166 3.35 -12.32 3.78
N LEU A 167 2.60 -12.47 2.69
CA LEU A 167 1.82 -13.68 2.46
C LEU A 167 2.64 -14.71 1.67
N PHE A 168 3.06 -14.37 0.45
CA PHE A 168 3.88 -15.25 -0.38
C PHE A 168 4.61 -14.50 -1.51
N THR A 169 5.66 -15.16 -2.05
CA THR A 169 6.42 -14.66 -3.21
C THR A 169 5.80 -15.13 -4.51
N VAL A 170 5.79 -14.23 -5.52
CA VAL A 170 5.38 -14.53 -6.89
C VAL A 170 6.58 -14.36 -7.81
N LYS A 171 6.96 -15.43 -8.52
CA LYS A 171 8.13 -15.42 -9.39
C LYS A 171 7.91 -14.55 -10.62
N ALA A 172 8.96 -13.90 -11.10
CA ALA A 172 8.91 -13.03 -12.28
C ALA A 172 8.35 -13.74 -13.54
N LYS A 173 8.62 -15.03 -13.71
CA LYS A 173 8.12 -15.84 -14.83
C LYS A 173 6.60 -16.01 -14.89
N GLU A 174 5.90 -15.70 -13.80
CA GLU A 174 4.43 -15.80 -13.71
C GLU A 174 3.72 -14.60 -14.36
N PHE A 175 4.51 -13.65 -14.90
CA PHE A 175 4.01 -12.43 -15.56
C PHE A 175 4.36 -12.42 -17.06
N ASN A 176 3.57 -11.70 -17.83
CA ASN A 176 3.85 -11.39 -19.23
C ASN A 176 3.60 -9.90 -19.52
N PRO A 177 4.64 -9.09 -19.87
CA PRO A 177 6.06 -9.47 -19.83
C PRO A 177 6.55 -9.74 -18.41
N ALA A 178 7.60 -10.56 -18.30
CA ALA A 178 8.22 -10.84 -17.01
C ALA A 178 8.96 -9.59 -16.47
N PRO A 179 8.73 -9.18 -15.21
CA PRO A 179 9.51 -8.13 -14.57
C PRO A 179 10.96 -8.60 -14.31
N LYS A 180 11.84 -7.65 -14.00
CA LYS A 180 13.25 -7.95 -13.69
C LYS A 180 13.46 -8.63 -12.32
N VAL A 181 12.49 -8.52 -11.42
CA VAL A 181 12.57 -8.99 -10.03
C VAL A 181 11.30 -9.75 -9.67
N ASP A 182 11.39 -10.64 -8.69
CA ASP A 182 10.23 -11.30 -8.11
C ASP A 182 9.31 -10.29 -7.42
N SER A 183 8.05 -10.63 -7.33
CA SER A 183 7.02 -9.90 -6.60
C SER A 183 6.68 -10.62 -5.30
N ALA A 184 5.93 -9.94 -4.44
CA ALA A 184 5.31 -10.57 -3.28
C ALA A 184 3.91 -10.00 -3.05
N VAL A 185 3.04 -10.84 -2.52
CA VAL A 185 1.72 -10.42 -2.03
C VAL A 185 1.84 -10.11 -0.56
N ILE A 186 1.43 -8.91 -0.19
CA ILE A 186 1.33 -8.44 1.20
C ILE A 186 -0.11 -8.12 1.54
N GLN A 187 -0.43 -8.21 2.81
CA GLN A 187 -1.71 -7.77 3.37
C GLN A 187 -1.47 -6.79 4.50
N LEU A 188 -2.21 -5.69 4.51
CA LEU A 188 -2.20 -4.67 5.53
C LEU A 188 -3.57 -4.69 6.21
N ASN A 189 -3.62 -5.04 7.49
CA ASN A 189 -4.86 -5.11 8.26
C ASN A 189 -4.98 -3.88 9.16
N LEU A 190 -6.10 -3.17 9.10
CA LEU A 190 -6.31 -1.94 9.84
C LEU A 190 -6.25 -2.17 11.36
N ILE A 191 -5.50 -1.35 12.08
CA ILE A 191 -5.44 -1.34 13.54
C ILE A 191 -6.56 -0.43 14.05
N LYS A 192 -7.68 -1.02 14.49
CA LYS A 192 -8.89 -0.26 14.86
C LYS A 192 -8.80 0.41 16.23
N ASN A 193 -8.16 -0.23 17.20
CA ASN A 193 -8.22 0.15 18.62
C ASN A 193 -7.05 1.07 19.00
N ASN A 194 -7.00 2.29 18.45
CA ASN A 194 -6.04 3.31 18.84
C ASN A 194 -6.57 4.71 18.59
N ASP A 195 -7.46 5.18 19.46
CA ASP A 195 -8.12 6.47 19.33
C ASP A 195 -7.13 7.64 19.24
N PHE A 196 -6.01 7.55 19.98
CA PHE A 196 -4.97 8.57 19.90
C PHE A 196 -4.43 8.73 18.48
N ILE A 197 -4.09 7.62 17.81
CA ILE A 197 -3.58 7.65 16.45
C ILE A 197 -4.66 8.17 15.50
N TRP A 198 -5.88 7.70 15.62
CA TRP A 198 -6.98 8.10 14.73
C TRP A 198 -7.35 9.58 14.86
N ASN A 199 -7.30 10.12 16.08
CA ASN A 199 -7.57 11.55 16.34
C ASN A 199 -6.43 12.47 15.88
N ASN A 200 -5.21 11.93 15.73
CA ASN A 200 -4.01 12.68 15.33
C ASN A 200 -3.37 12.15 14.03
N GLN A 201 -4.12 11.42 13.19
CA GLN A 201 -3.59 10.68 12.04
C GLN A 201 -2.73 11.55 11.11
N VAL A 202 -3.24 12.72 10.73
CA VAL A 202 -2.56 13.61 9.77
C VAL A 202 -1.25 14.13 10.36
N GLU A 203 -1.28 14.59 11.60
CA GLU A 203 -0.12 15.17 12.29
C GLU A 203 0.97 14.12 12.55
N ILE A 204 0.58 12.93 13.02
CA ILE A 204 1.54 11.89 13.33
C ILE A 204 2.15 11.27 12.06
N LEU A 205 1.40 11.17 10.96
CA LEU A 205 1.98 10.76 9.66
C LEU A 205 2.97 11.80 9.13
N LYS A 206 2.70 13.11 9.29
CA LYS A 206 3.65 14.19 8.96
C LYS A 206 4.90 14.09 9.83
N PHE A 207 4.73 13.82 11.12
CA PHE A 207 5.83 13.63 12.06
C PHE A 207 6.72 12.44 11.68
N ILE A 208 6.14 11.27 11.34
CA ILE A 208 6.90 10.11 10.83
C ILE A 208 7.64 10.48 9.54
N LYS A 209 6.98 11.18 8.59
CA LYS A 209 7.65 11.64 7.36
C LYS A 209 8.86 12.53 7.68
N GLN A 210 8.76 13.39 8.71
CA GLN A 210 9.85 14.25 9.19
C GLN A 210 11.00 13.44 9.83
N MET A 211 10.70 12.46 10.70
CA MET A 211 11.69 11.58 11.30
C MET A 211 12.62 10.92 10.29
N PHE A 212 12.10 10.57 9.11
CA PHE A 212 12.82 9.87 8.04
C PHE A 212 13.24 10.78 6.88
N GLN A 213 13.24 12.10 7.04
CA GLN A 213 13.54 13.04 5.95
C GLN A 213 14.92 12.80 5.34
N TYR A 214 15.94 12.57 6.18
CA TYR A 214 17.31 12.30 5.76
C TYR A 214 17.80 10.96 6.33
N LYS A 215 17.72 9.90 5.54
CA LYS A 215 18.01 8.52 5.96
C LYS A 215 19.36 8.36 6.68
N ARG A 216 20.40 9.09 6.26
CA ARG A 216 21.77 8.96 6.82
C ARG A 216 22.04 9.87 8.03
N LYS A 217 21.09 10.73 8.41
CA LYS A 217 21.24 11.64 9.56
C LYS A 217 20.69 10.99 10.84
N THR A 218 21.18 11.48 11.98
CA THR A 218 20.61 11.12 13.28
C THR A 218 19.18 11.65 13.40
N LEU A 219 18.39 11.09 14.32
CA LEU A 219 17.02 11.54 14.55
C LEU A 219 16.97 13.05 14.82
N LEU A 220 17.84 13.56 15.69
CA LEU A 220 17.95 15.00 16.00
C LEU A 220 18.16 15.86 14.76
N ASN A 221 18.95 15.38 13.80
CA ASN A 221 19.26 16.14 12.58
C ASN A 221 18.19 16.04 11.48
N ASN A 222 17.14 15.29 11.73
CA ASN A 222 15.93 15.29 10.90
C ASN A 222 14.91 16.36 11.30
N PHE A 223 15.11 17.04 12.43
CA PHE A 223 14.20 18.05 12.93
C PHE A 223 14.80 19.46 12.93
N PRO A 224 13.96 20.51 12.88
CA PRO A 224 14.42 21.88 12.95
C PRO A 224 15.03 22.21 14.33
N SER A 225 15.86 23.25 14.41
CA SER A 225 16.65 23.60 15.59
C SER A 225 15.83 23.83 16.86
N ASN A 226 14.66 24.43 16.74
CA ASN A 226 13.75 24.70 17.87
C ASN A 226 13.18 23.42 18.55
N LEU A 227 13.21 22.27 17.89
CA LEU A 227 12.75 20.99 18.46
C LEU A 227 13.92 20.13 18.99
N LYS A 228 15.17 20.42 18.61
CA LYS A 228 16.32 19.56 18.95
C LYS A 228 16.51 19.39 20.45
N GLN A 229 16.32 20.45 21.24
CA GLN A 229 16.44 20.34 22.69
C GLN A 229 15.39 19.40 23.28
N LYS A 230 14.10 19.58 22.92
CA LYS A 230 13.03 18.68 23.39
C LYS A 230 13.29 17.22 23.01
N ILE A 231 13.75 16.96 21.76
CA ILE A 231 14.06 15.60 21.30
C ILE A 231 15.26 15.02 22.07
N SER A 232 16.31 15.83 22.32
CA SER A 232 17.45 15.42 23.13
C SER A 232 17.03 15.02 24.55
N ASP A 233 16.17 15.82 25.18
CA ASP A 233 15.67 15.55 26.53
C ASP A 233 14.84 14.27 26.57
N PHE A 234 13.96 14.06 25.57
CA PHE A 234 13.20 12.82 25.41
C PHE A 234 14.12 11.60 25.24
N LEU A 235 15.14 11.70 24.38
CA LEU A 235 16.07 10.58 24.17
C LEU A 235 16.81 10.23 25.46
N LYS A 236 17.31 11.23 26.20
CA LYS A 236 17.98 11.03 27.49
C LYS A 236 17.07 10.39 28.52
N SER A 237 15.84 10.87 28.67
CA SER A 237 14.86 10.34 29.64
C SER A 237 14.40 8.92 29.32
N ASN A 238 14.58 8.46 28.09
CA ASN A 238 14.27 7.10 27.65
C ASN A 238 15.55 6.23 27.45
N GLU A 239 16.69 6.67 27.94
CA GLU A 239 17.99 5.96 27.84
C GLU A 239 18.39 5.62 26.39
N LEU A 240 18.05 6.49 25.43
CA LEU A 240 18.35 6.31 24.01
C LEU A 240 19.57 7.12 23.60
N ASP A 241 20.38 6.56 22.70
CA ASP A 241 21.57 7.24 22.14
C ASP A 241 21.16 8.51 21.37
N LEU A 242 21.80 9.64 21.66
CA LEU A 242 21.60 10.92 20.95
C LEU A 242 21.95 10.83 19.45
N ASN A 243 22.78 9.87 19.07
CA ASN A 243 23.13 9.60 17.67
C ASN A 243 22.19 8.58 17.01
N ILE A 244 21.14 8.15 17.71
CA ILE A 244 20.16 7.19 17.15
C ILE A 244 19.59 7.69 15.84
N ARG A 245 19.35 6.78 14.89
CA ARG A 245 18.68 7.07 13.62
C ARG A 245 17.23 6.62 13.65
N ALA A 246 16.40 7.22 12.78
CA ALA A 246 14.97 6.94 12.72
C ALA A 246 14.62 5.45 12.53
N GLU A 247 15.46 4.68 11.78
CA GLU A 247 15.22 3.25 11.56
C GLU A 247 15.36 2.39 12.84
N LYS A 248 15.93 2.94 13.91
CA LYS A 248 16.03 2.26 15.21
C LYS A 248 14.89 2.58 16.16
N ILE A 249 14.06 3.55 15.82
CA ILE A 249 12.93 4.01 16.66
C ILE A 249 11.72 3.12 16.40
N THR A 250 11.20 2.49 17.47
CA THR A 250 10.00 1.66 17.38
C THR A 250 8.73 2.53 17.19
N LYS A 251 7.63 1.89 16.83
CA LYS A 251 6.32 2.55 16.72
C LYS A 251 5.94 3.24 18.04
N GLU A 252 6.08 2.55 19.16
CA GLU A 252 5.74 3.03 20.50
C GLU A 252 6.57 4.26 20.88
N ILE A 253 7.89 4.19 20.67
CA ILE A 253 8.79 5.31 20.91
C ILE A 253 8.44 6.50 20.00
N SER A 254 8.08 6.26 18.74
CA SER A 254 7.66 7.30 17.80
C SER A 254 6.41 8.02 18.29
N ILE A 255 5.43 7.28 18.78
CA ILE A 255 4.18 7.84 19.34
C ILE A 255 4.47 8.65 20.61
N ASN A 256 5.28 8.11 21.52
CA ASN A 256 5.63 8.78 22.76
C ASN A 256 6.44 10.07 22.49
N LEU A 257 7.36 10.05 21.54
CA LEU A 257 8.09 11.24 21.11
C LEU A 257 7.15 12.29 20.51
N PHE A 258 6.20 11.88 19.68
CA PHE A 258 5.20 12.78 19.12
C PHE A 258 4.35 13.43 20.23
N LYS A 259 3.88 12.64 21.21
CA LYS A 259 3.15 13.14 22.38
C LYS A 259 3.97 14.17 23.17
N PHE A 260 5.21 13.81 23.48
CA PHE A 260 6.13 14.66 24.26
C PHE A 260 6.40 16.02 23.59
N ILE A 261 6.68 16.02 22.27
CA ILE A 261 6.95 17.26 21.53
C ILE A 261 5.74 18.17 21.49
N ASN A 262 4.54 17.60 21.35
CA ASN A 262 3.28 18.36 21.17
C ASN A 262 2.51 18.58 22.48
N ASN A 263 3.07 18.20 23.64
CA ASN A 263 2.42 18.28 24.96
C ASN A 263 1.02 17.61 24.95
N LYS A 264 0.89 16.46 24.24
CA LYS A 264 -0.35 15.68 24.15
C LYS A 264 -0.24 14.46 25.09
N ASN A 265 -1.27 14.23 25.87
CA ASN A 265 -1.40 13.06 26.75
C ASN A 265 -1.90 11.82 26.01
#